data_e3e7db637d63edd526388864d41c536b
#
_entry.id   e3e7db637d63edd526388864d41c536b
#
_cell.length_a   1.000
_cell.length_b   1.000
_cell.length_c   1.000
_cell.angle_alpha   90.00
_cell.angle_beta   90.00
_cell.angle_gamma   90.00
#
_symmetry.space_group_name_H-M   'P 1'
#
loop_
_entity.id
_entity.type
_entity.pdbx_description
1 polymer ?
#
loop_
_entity_poly.entity_id
_entity_poly.type
_entity_poly.pdbx_seq_one_letter_code
_entity_poly.pdbx_strand_id
1 'polypeptide(L)'
;LAKLDTQDVDLLYTGVKQLPVLTEFSIQTVTELKQQLPVIRQQGFALENQESALGVVCLGIAVPSRGINGPKLGVSVSSVTVTFDDKRKNSLLSELDTLAALLGNPLHTRIDIQQDN
;
A
#
# COMPACT_ATOMS: atom_id res chain seq x y z
N LEU A 1 -4.27 2.89 -4.93
CA LEU A 1 -5.39 3.83 -5.12
C LEU A 1 -4.99 5.28 -4.80
N ALA A 2 -4.30 5.53 -3.67
CA ALA A 2 -3.98 6.90 -3.24
C ALA A 2 -3.17 7.72 -4.26
N LYS A 3 -2.46 7.08 -5.17
CA LYS A 3 -1.70 7.73 -6.25
C LYS A 3 -2.53 8.00 -7.51
N LEU A 4 -3.75 7.50 -7.58
CA LEU A 4 -4.65 7.74 -8.69
C LEU A 4 -5.41 9.06 -8.49
N ASP A 5 -5.83 9.68 -9.59
CA ASP A 5 -6.76 10.80 -9.55
C ASP A 5 -8.12 10.34 -9.01
N THR A 6 -8.85 11.25 -8.37
CA THR A 6 -10.17 10.96 -7.82
C THR A 6 -11.12 10.38 -8.86
N GLN A 7 -11.07 10.89 -10.10
CA GLN A 7 -11.90 10.40 -11.19
C GLN A 7 -11.60 8.94 -11.55
N ASP A 8 -10.33 8.54 -11.54
CA ASP A 8 -9.93 7.17 -11.82
C ASP A 8 -10.39 6.22 -10.72
N VAL A 9 -10.32 6.65 -9.47
CA VAL A 9 -10.86 5.88 -8.34
C VAL A 9 -12.38 5.72 -8.49
N ASP A 10 -13.10 6.77 -8.84
CA ASP A 10 -14.54 6.73 -9.05
C ASP A 10 -14.91 5.76 -10.18
N LEU A 11 -14.14 5.72 -11.26
CA LEU A 11 -14.35 4.78 -12.36
C LEU A 11 -14.18 3.33 -11.92
N LEU A 12 -13.15 3.04 -11.10
CA LEU A 12 -12.91 1.69 -10.61
C LEU A 12 -14.05 1.15 -9.75
N TYR A 13 -14.74 2.03 -9.03
CA TYR A 13 -15.85 1.66 -8.13
C TYR A 13 -17.22 2.04 -8.67
N THR A 14 -17.36 2.25 -9.99
CA THR A 14 -18.64 2.57 -10.60
C THR A 14 -19.70 1.53 -10.25
N GLY A 15 -20.81 1.99 -9.65
CA GLY A 15 -21.91 1.11 -9.22
C GLY A 15 -21.66 0.33 -7.94
N VAL A 16 -20.49 0.49 -7.32
CA VAL A 16 -20.15 -0.19 -6.06
C VAL A 16 -20.27 0.82 -4.92
N LYS A 17 -21.12 0.53 -3.95
CA LYS A 17 -21.28 1.34 -2.73
C LYS A 17 -20.76 0.61 -1.50
N GLN A 18 -20.99 -0.70 -1.43
CA GLN A 18 -20.65 -1.55 -0.31
C GLN A 18 -19.42 -2.40 -0.65
N LEU A 19 -18.55 -2.58 0.32
CA LEU A 19 -17.38 -3.44 0.23
C LEU A 19 -17.58 -4.71 1.07
N PRO A 20 -16.94 -5.82 0.72
CA PRO A 20 -17.01 -7.03 1.54
C PRO A 20 -16.52 -6.78 2.95
N VAL A 21 -17.23 -7.31 3.94
CA VAL A 21 -16.87 -7.23 5.36
C VAL A 21 -16.28 -8.56 5.77
N LEU A 22 -14.98 -8.57 6.10
CA LEU A 22 -14.26 -9.77 6.51
C LEU A 22 -14.08 -9.84 8.02
N THR A 23 -13.97 -8.69 8.68
CA THR A 23 -13.89 -8.57 10.14
C THR A 23 -14.75 -7.38 10.60
N GLU A 24 -14.92 -7.23 11.91
CA GLU A 24 -15.60 -6.05 12.47
C GLU A 24 -14.87 -4.74 12.20
N PHE A 25 -13.57 -4.79 11.81
CA PHE A 25 -12.74 -3.62 11.52
C PHE A 25 -12.67 -3.30 10.02
N SER A 26 -13.28 -4.10 9.17
CA SER A 26 -13.26 -3.87 7.72
C SER A 26 -13.90 -2.54 7.35
N ILE A 27 -13.30 -1.85 6.39
CA ILE A 27 -13.94 -0.72 5.72
C ILE A 27 -15.16 -1.25 4.97
N GLN A 28 -16.33 -0.66 5.18
CA GLN A 28 -17.59 -1.22 4.71
C GLN A 28 -18.13 -0.51 3.46
N THR A 29 -17.69 0.70 3.20
CA THR A 29 -18.21 1.50 2.08
C THR A 29 -17.09 2.10 1.23
N VAL A 30 -17.40 2.36 -0.04
CA VAL A 30 -16.49 3.08 -0.93
C VAL A 30 -16.25 4.51 -0.44
N THR A 31 -17.25 5.14 0.18
CA THR A 31 -17.09 6.47 0.77
C THR A 31 -16.01 6.47 1.86
N GLU A 32 -16.04 5.51 2.79
CA GLU A 32 -15.02 5.36 3.82
C GLU A 32 -13.63 5.13 3.22
N LEU A 33 -13.53 4.28 2.21
CA LEU A 33 -12.29 4.03 1.48
C LEU A 33 -11.73 5.32 0.89
N LYS A 34 -12.56 6.08 0.20
CA LYS A 34 -12.16 7.35 -0.43
C LYS A 34 -11.69 8.39 0.59
N GLN A 35 -12.27 8.40 1.79
CA GLN A 35 -11.86 9.31 2.87
C GLN A 35 -10.45 9.03 3.38
N GLN A 36 -9.97 7.81 3.25
CA GLN A 36 -8.61 7.44 3.66
C GLN A 36 -7.54 7.86 2.65
N LEU A 37 -7.88 7.99 1.38
CA LEU A 37 -6.90 8.21 0.32
C LEU A 37 -6.10 9.50 0.47
N PRO A 38 -6.69 10.66 0.85
CA PRO A 38 -5.89 11.87 1.11
C PRO A 38 -4.89 11.71 2.26
N VAL A 39 -5.26 11.02 3.31
CA VAL A 39 -4.39 10.75 4.47
C VAL A 39 -3.23 9.86 4.05
N ILE A 40 -3.50 8.78 3.32
CA ILE A 40 -2.49 7.86 2.80
C ILE A 40 -1.52 8.61 1.87
N ARG A 41 -2.06 9.47 1.00
CA ARG A 41 -1.25 10.28 0.09
C ARG A 41 -0.31 11.22 0.83
N GLN A 42 -0.79 11.83 1.91
CA GLN A 42 -0.01 12.75 2.73
C GLN A 42 1.07 12.04 3.53
N GLN A 43 0.74 10.93 4.18
CA GLN A 43 1.70 10.20 5.03
C GLN A 43 2.63 9.27 4.25
N GLY A 44 2.26 8.88 3.01
CA GLY A 44 3.10 8.08 2.12
C GLY A 44 2.95 6.57 2.28
N PHE A 45 2.08 6.10 3.16
CA PHE A 45 1.83 4.66 3.36
C PHE A 45 0.37 4.40 3.73
N ALA A 46 -0.09 3.18 3.50
CA ALA A 46 -1.37 2.68 3.96
C ALA A 46 -1.16 1.67 5.09
N LEU A 47 -2.01 1.72 6.09
CA LEU A 47 -2.05 0.78 7.19
C LEU A 47 -3.41 0.08 7.19
N GLU A 48 -3.36 -1.24 7.16
CA GLU A 48 -4.53 -2.10 7.35
C GLU A 48 -4.39 -2.78 8.72
N ASN A 49 -5.35 -2.56 9.60
CA ASN A 49 -5.30 -3.09 10.96
C ASN A 49 -6.49 -4.03 11.20
N GLN A 50 -6.24 -5.33 11.04
CA GLN A 50 -7.22 -6.39 11.27
C GLN A 50 -8.49 -6.28 10.40
N GLU A 51 -8.39 -5.62 9.26
CA GLU A 51 -9.54 -5.41 8.36
C GLU A 51 -9.82 -6.63 7.48
N SER A 52 -8.79 -7.43 7.19
CA SER A 52 -8.90 -8.66 6.42
C SER A 52 -8.90 -9.92 7.28
N ALA A 53 -8.17 -9.90 8.39
CA ALA A 53 -8.11 -11.00 9.36
C ALA A 53 -7.74 -10.46 10.73
N LEU A 54 -8.37 -10.98 11.77
CA LEU A 54 -8.04 -10.63 13.15
C LEU A 54 -6.61 -11.05 13.46
N GLY A 55 -5.89 -10.22 14.21
CA GLY A 55 -4.50 -10.47 14.59
C GLY A 55 -3.46 -10.15 13.53
N VAL A 56 -3.87 -9.68 12.34
CA VAL A 56 -2.98 -9.35 11.23
C VAL A 56 -3.05 -7.86 10.94
N VAL A 57 -1.88 -7.25 10.77
CA VAL A 57 -1.72 -5.85 10.35
C VAL A 57 -0.81 -5.81 9.13
N CYS A 58 -1.12 -4.92 8.17
CA CYS A 58 -0.36 -4.78 6.95
C CYS A 58 0.03 -3.33 6.72
N LEU A 59 1.23 -3.12 6.20
CA LEU A 59 1.71 -1.83 5.70
C LEU A 59 1.91 -1.93 4.20
N GLY A 60 1.52 -0.89 3.48
CA GLY A 60 1.69 -0.84 2.03
C GLY A 60 2.15 0.53 1.58
N ILE A 61 3.00 0.55 0.58
CA ILE A 61 3.43 1.77 -0.10
C ILE A 61 3.39 1.59 -1.62
N ALA A 62 3.23 2.70 -2.33
CA ALA A 62 3.29 2.69 -3.78
C ALA A 62 4.73 2.67 -4.26
N VAL A 63 4.99 1.88 -5.29
CA VAL A 63 6.28 1.92 -5.99
C VAL A 63 6.30 3.15 -6.89
N PRO A 64 7.40 3.94 -6.91
CA PRO A 64 7.53 5.06 -7.83
C PRO A 64 7.32 4.64 -9.29
N SER A 65 6.60 5.45 -10.06
CA SER A 65 6.28 5.13 -11.44
C SER A 65 7.54 5.09 -12.32
N ARG A 66 7.63 4.07 -13.16
CA ARG A 66 8.70 3.91 -14.16
C ARG A 66 8.40 4.66 -15.46
N GLY A 67 7.80 5.82 -15.38
CA GLY A 67 7.38 6.63 -16.50
C GLY A 67 5.87 6.82 -16.55
N ILE A 68 5.41 7.63 -17.50
CA ILE A 68 3.99 8.02 -17.61
C ILE A 68 3.08 6.82 -17.83
N ASN A 69 3.51 5.85 -18.63
CA ASN A 69 2.75 4.64 -18.96
C ASN A 69 3.25 3.39 -18.22
N GLY A 70 4.07 3.57 -17.19
CA GLY A 70 4.57 2.44 -16.40
C GLY A 70 3.47 1.81 -15.55
N PRO A 71 3.67 0.54 -15.13
CA PRO A 71 2.68 -0.14 -14.30
C PRO A 71 2.52 0.54 -12.94
N LYS A 72 1.29 0.53 -12.43
CA LYS A 72 0.98 1.00 -11.08
C LYS A 72 1.20 -0.16 -10.12
N LEU A 73 2.28 -0.11 -9.36
CA LEU A 73 2.69 -1.18 -8.46
C LEU A 73 2.69 -0.70 -7.00
N GLY A 74 2.51 -1.64 -6.11
CA GLY A 74 2.65 -1.43 -4.68
C GLY A 74 3.43 -2.58 -4.06
N VAL A 75 4.03 -2.33 -2.91
CA VAL A 75 4.65 -3.35 -2.06
C VAL A 75 4.02 -3.29 -0.68
N SER A 76 3.90 -4.44 -0.05
CA SER A 76 3.31 -4.53 1.28
C SER A 76 4.00 -5.59 2.11
N VAL A 77 3.82 -5.48 3.43
CA VAL A 77 4.28 -6.46 4.40
C VAL A 77 3.18 -6.69 5.42
N SER A 78 2.96 -7.94 5.78
CA SER A 78 2.05 -8.34 6.85
C SER A 78 2.84 -8.66 8.12
N SER A 79 2.26 -8.31 9.25
CA SER A 79 2.81 -8.60 10.58
C SER A 79 1.67 -9.04 11.50
N VAL A 80 2.02 -9.61 12.67
CA VAL A 80 1.04 -9.95 13.70
C VAL A 80 0.90 -8.79 14.68
N THR A 81 -0.34 -8.53 15.12
CA THR A 81 -0.63 -7.38 15.99
C THR A 81 0.13 -7.41 17.32
N VAL A 82 0.38 -8.61 17.87
CA VAL A 82 1.04 -8.77 19.17
C VAL A 82 2.49 -8.27 19.19
N THR A 83 3.15 -8.19 18.03
CA THR A 83 4.53 -7.69 17.90
C THR A 83 4.63 -6.37 17.16
N PHE A 84 3.49 -5.79 16.76
CA PHE A 84 3.44 -4.58 15.97
C PHE A 84 3.30 -3.35 16.87
N ASP A 85 4.44 -2.75 17.19
CA ASP A 85 4.56 -1.47 17.89
C ASP A 85 5.09 -0.38 16.94
N ASP A 86 5.25 0.84 17.45
CA ASP A 86 5.75 1.96 16.64
C ASP A 86 7.17 1.73 16.14
N LYS A 87 8.03 1.09 16.93
CA LYS A 87 9.39 0.74 16.52
C LYS A 87 9.37 -0.25 15.36
N ARG A 88 8.56 -1.29 15.46
CA ARG A 88 8.39 -2.30 14.39
C ARG A 88 7.81 -1.68 13.13
N LYS A 89 6.78 -0.85 13.28
CA LYS A 89 6.18 -0.10 12.18
C LYS A 89 7.21 0.74 11.43
N ASN A 90 8.00 1.54 12.14
CA ASN A 90 8.99 2.41 11.53
C ASN A 90 10.10 1.62 10.83
N SER A 91 10.54 0.51 11.42
CA SER A 91 11.50 -0.39 10.80
C SER A 91 10.98 -0.98 9.49
N LEU A 92 9.75 -1.48 9.51
CA LEU A 92 9.12 -2.06 8.31
C LEU A 92 8.89 -1.01 7.22
N LEU A 93 8.48 0.21 7.58
CA LEU A 93 8.33 1.30 6.61
C LEU A 93 9.65 1.66 5.95
N SER A 94 10.75 1.71 6.70
CA SER A 94 12.07 1.98 6.16
C SER A 94 12.49 0.91 5.15
N GLU A 95 12.26 -0.35 5.46
CA GLU A 95 12.57 -1.46 4.54
C GLU A 95 11.69 -1.43 3.29
N LEU A 96 10.40 -1.12 3.43
CA LEU A 96 9.49 -0.97 2.30
C LEU A 96 9.90 0.18 1.39
N ASP A 97 10.30 1.33 1.96
CA ASP A 97 10.78 2.47 1.20
C ASP A 97 12.01 2.12 0.35
N THR A 98 12.95 1.38 0.93
CA THR A 98 14.14 0.90 0.22
C THR A 98 13.75 -0.03 -0.93
N LEU A 99 12.89 -1.00 -0.67
CA LEU A 99 12.41 -1.93 -1.69
C LEU A 99 11.65 -1.22 -2.81
N ALA A 100 10.76 -0.30 -2.47
CA ALA A 100 10.00 0.45 -3.46
C ALA A 100 10.91 1.31 -4.35
N ALA A 101 11.94 1.94 -3.79
CA ALA A 101 12.92 2.70 -4.55
C ALA A 101 13.68 1.82 -5.54
N LEU A 102 14.10 0.63 -5.11
CA LEU A 102 14.76 -0.35 -5.99
C LEU A 102 13.84 -0.79 -7.13
N LEU A 103 12.60 -1.13 -6.85
CA LEU A 103 11.63 -1.56 -7.86
C LEU A 103 11.26 -0.44 -8.84
N GLY A 104 11.26 0.81 -8.38
CA GLY A 104 10.99 1.98 -9.19
C GLY A 104 12.17 2.42 -10.08
N ASN A 105 13.38 1.90 -9.86
CA ASN A 105 14.59 2.25 -10.60
C ASN A 105 15.13 1.05 -11.40
N PRO A 106 14.83 0.95 -12.70
CA PRO A 106 15.25 -0.20 -13.50
C PRO A 106 16.78 -0.35 -13.63
N LEU A 107 17.53 0.74 -13.60
CA LEU A 107 19.00 0.68 -13.66
C LEU A 107 19.57 0.10 -12.37
N HIS A 108 19.05 0.51 -11.24
CA HIS A 108 19.47 -0.01 -9.94
C HIS A 108 19.17 -1.50 -9.81
N THR A 109 17.98 -1.91 -10.23
CA THR A 109 17.57 -3.31 -10.24
C THR A 109 18.50 -4.19 -11.11
N ARG A 110 18.95 -3.68 -12.25
CA ARG A 110 19.89 -4.40 -13.11
C ARG A 110 21.26 -4.59 -12.45
N ILE A 111 21.76 -3.57 -11.77
CA ILE A 111 23.04 -3.63 -11.05
C ILE A 111 22.96 -4.69 -9.94
N ASP A 112 21.88 -4.73 -9.19
CA ASP A 112 21.70 -5.70 -8.12
C ASP A 112 21.64 -7.14 -8.64
N ILE A 113 20.94 -7.37 -9.74
CA ILE A 113 20.89 -8.69 -10.39
C ILE A 113 22.28 -9.15 -10.86
N GLN A 114 23.12 -8.22 -11.36
CA GLN A 114 24.48 -8.54 -11.81
C GLN A 114 25.43 -8.84 -10.66
N GLN A 115 25.19 -8.28 -9.46
CA GLN A 115 26.01 -8.53 -8.27
C GLN A 115 25.73 -9.89 -7.62
N ASP A 116 24.52 -10.42 -7.79
CA ASP A 116 24.10 -11.71 -7.23
C ASP A 116 24.57 -12.90 -8.10
N ASN A 117 25.15 -12.66 -9.25
CA ASN A 117 25.74 -13.64 -10.15
C ASN A 117 27.28 -13.62 -10.03
#